data_5d46fa2d3157168d65e45ee06abc717f
#
_entry.id   5d46fa2d3157168d65e45ee06abc717f
#
_cell.length_a   1.000
_cell.length_b   1.000
_cell.length_c   1.000
_cell.angle_alpha   90.00
_cell.angle_beta   90.00
_cell.angle_gamma   90.00
#
_symmetry.space_group_name_H-M   'P 1'
#
loop_
_entity.id
_entity.type
_entity.pdbx_description
1 polymer ?
#
loop_
_entity_poly.entity_id
_entity_poly.type
_entity_poly.pdbx_seq_one_letter_code
_entity_poly.pdbx_strand_id
1 'polypeptide(L)'
;MNKADIRYSLRSLLRDRSSSITGITGYAVALTCAILIMIYIRFELSYDSFHASPESIYRISVRLQPEYAYMGNDLFIPTPGALHDVLINEIPGVEAAARYYLSSHTVEYDGDVFREHGFCYADESFLEIFNFPVLKGDESKAFRDPFAILITESMATKYFGSDDPLGKALKIDNTWIYTVTGVIKDPPANSHITFSFLTGLQTYLRVRRSAEQKISSWTNNDFFTYVRLKGNTSPDQVSGLLEMIDDGHLEGKGELFSGLKWVLQPVIGIHLGGNGNFEPGENSSTGILWILASTGLLIILLATLNYLNLSMAQILQRGKEIGVLKIAGIGQKRLIFKLMSESLSLGFAGVLLALIMVWLTLPFFSDLVGRDLDFGMILSPVLVVTVLSLIVIVGL
;
A
#
# COMPACT_ATOMS: atom_id res chain seq x y z
N MET A 1 35.15 3.15 25.08
CA MET A 1 36.00 2.92 23.89
C MET A 1 36.99 4.07 23.78
N ASN A 2 38.27 3.80 23.89
CA ASN A 2 39.32 4.84 23.89
C ASN A 2 39.59 5.28 22.44
N LYS A 3 39.83 6.60 22.18
CA LYS A 3 40.17 7.12 20.83
C LYS A 3 41.34 6.33 20.17
N ALA A 4 42.20 5.70 20.96
CA ALA A 4 43.28 4.84 20.48
C ALA A 4 42.76 3.52 19.88
N ASP A 5 41.71 2.91 20.43
CA ASP A 5 41.16 1.65 19.94
C ASP A 5 40.44 1.84 18.58
N ILE A 6 39.76 2.96 18.36
CA ILE A 6 39.12 3.30 17.09
C ILE A 6 40.15 3.58 15.99
N ARG A 7 41.24 4.29 16.31
CA ARG A 7 42.34 4.53 15.36
C ARG A 7 43.09 3.27 14.98
N TYR A 8 43.20 2.32 15.90
CA TYR A 8 43.87 1.04 15.64
C TYR A 8 42.99 0.14 14.75
N SER A 9 41.65 0.08 15.03
CA SER A 9 40.68 -0.64 14.19
C SER A 9 40.68 -0.10 12.75
N LEU A 10 40.69 1.23 12.57
CA LEU A 10 40.79 1.83 11.24
C LEU A 10 42.09 1.54 10.50
N ARG A 11 43.21 1.47 11.21
CA ARG A 11 44.53 1.11 10.62
C ARG A 11 44.62 -0.37 10.28
N SER A 12 44.01 -1.28 11.06
CA SER A 12 44.00 -2.72 10.77
C SER A 12 43.17 -3.02 9.51
N LEU A 13 42.06 -2.27 9.28
CA LEU A 13 41.23 -2.33 8.07
C LEU A 13 42.01 -1.96 6.79
N LEU A 14 42.97 -1.05 6.90
CA LEU A 14 43.79 -0.58 5.78
C LEU A 14 44.96 -1.53 5.44
N ARG A 15 45.30 -2.51 6.31
CA ARG A 15 46.44 -3.42 6.14
C ARG A 15 46.06 -4.67 5.31
N ASP A 16 44.83 -5.19 5.45
CA ASP A 16 44.32 -6.34 4.66
C ASP A 16 43.14 -5.89 3.74
N ARG A 17 43.48 -4.99 2.80
CA ARG A 17 42.48 -4.26 1.99
C ARG A 17 41.57 -5.15 1.17
N SER A 18 42.10 -6.17 0.48
CA SER A 18 41.29 -6.92 -0.48
C SER A 18 40.20 -7.79 0.20
N SER A 19 40.59 -8.54 1.23
CA SER A 19 39.63 -9.42 1.93
C SER A 19 38.59 -8.67 2.74
N SER A 20 38.98 -7.56 3.41
CA SER A 20 38.04 -6.73 4.16
C SER A 20 37.04 -5.97 3.25
N ILE A 21 37.53 -5.43 2.12
CA ILE A 21 36.69 -4.76 1.13
C ILE A 21 35.71 -5.75 0.53
N THR A 22 36.12 -6.94 0.12
CA THR A 22 35.23 -7.95 -0.46
C THR A 22 34.17 -8.39 0.55
N GLY A 23 34.53 -8.57 1.82
CA GLY A 23 33.59 -8.93 2.89
C GLY A 23 32.57 -7.84 3.15
N ILE A 24 33.00 -6.57 3.28
CA ILE A 24 32.13 -5.42 3.54
C ILE A 24 31.18 -5.18 2.35
N THR A 25 31.70 -5.21 1.12
CA THR A 25 30.87 -4.97 -0.08
C THR A 25 29.86 -6.09 -0.30
N GLY A 26 30.25 -7.34 -0.17
CA GLY A 26 29.31 -8.47 -0.28
C GLY A 26 28.19 -8.41 0.78
N TYR A 27 28.56 -8.08 2.02
CA TYR A 27 27.59 -7.89 3.10
C TYR A 27 26.68 -6.68 2.85
N ALA A 28 27.23 -5.55 2.39
CA ALA A 28 26.46 -4.36 2.07
C ALA A 28 25.46 -4.59 0.93
N VAL A 29 25.86 -5.30 -0.13
CA VAL A 29 24.94 -5.66 -1.24
C VAL A 29 23.79 -6.52 -0.72
N ALA A 30 24.09 -7.55 0.06
CA ALA A 30 23.05 -8.42 0.63
C ALA A 30 22.07 -7.66 1.55
N LEU A 31 22.60 -6.78 2.40
CA LEU A 31 21.76 -5.90 3.23
C LEU A 31 20.91 -4.96 2.39
N THR A 32 21.48 -4.40 1.32
CA THR A 32 20.73 -3.53 0.39
C THR A 32 19.54 -4.28 -0.18
N CYS A 33 19.74 -5.47 -0.72
CA CYS A 33 18.65 -6.30 -1.25
C CYS A 33 17.59 -6.61 -0.18
N ALA A 34 18.03 -7.01 1.02
CA ALA A 34 17.11 -7.32 2.11
C ALA A 34 16.31 -6.10 2.58
N ILE A 35 16.93 -4.92 2.66
CA ILE A 35 16.26 -3.68 3.04
C ILE A 35 15.24 -3.27 1.96
N LEU A 36 15.58 -3.36 0.67
CA LEU A 36 14.65 -3.06 -0.42
C LEU A 36 13.43 -4.00 -0.39
N ILE A 37 13.64 -5.30 -0.17
CA ILE A 37 12.56 -6.28 0.00
C ILE A 37 11.68 -5.91 1.22
N MET A 38 12.28 -5.53 2.35
CA MET A 38 11.53 -5.12 3.54
C MET A 38 10.72 -3.83 3.32
N ILE A 39 11.27 -2.85 2.59
CA ILE A 39 10.54 -1.62 2.22
C ILE A 39 9.33 -1.99 1.37
N TYR A 40 9.50 -2.85 0.37
CA TYR A 40 8.41 -3.30 -0.48
C TYR A 40 7.33 -4.05 0.32
N ILE A 41 7.70 -5.04 1.14
CA ILE A 41 6.75 -5.78 1.97
C ILE A 41 5.98 -4.83 2.89
N ARG A 42 6.67 -3.86 3.49
CA ARG A 42 6.03 -2.87 4.36
C ARG A 42 5.06 -1.97 3.59
N PHE A 43 5.41 -1.56 2.38
CA PHE A 43 4.53 -0.80 1.51
C PHE A 43 3.25 -1.60 1.21
N GLU A 44 3.37 -2.85 0.78
CA GLU A 44 2.25 -3.74 0.49
C GLU A 44 1.35 -4.01 1.73
N LEU A 45 1.94 -4.09 2.92
CA LEU A 45 1.21 -4.25 4.19
C LEU A 45 0.57 -2.94 4.70
N SER A 46 0.92 -1.79 4.14
CA SER A 46 0.42 -0.49 4.57
C SER A 46 -0.82 -0.01 3.81
N TYR A 47 -1.30 -0.80 2.85
CA TYR A 47 -2.46 -0.42 2.06
C TYR A 47 -3.65 -0.08 2.94
N ASP A 48 -4.29 1.04 2.61
CA ASP A 48 -5.51 1.57 3.23
C ASP A 48 -5.45 1.83 4.74
N SER A 49 -4.28 1.68 5.36
CA SER A 49 -4.09 1.94 6.79
C SER A 49 -4.14 3.43 7.17
N PHE A 50 -4.18 4.32 6.18
CA PHE A 50 -4.24 5.77 6.38
C PHE A 50 -5.65 6.30 6.68
N HIS A 51 -6.70 5.50 6.46
CA HIS A 51 -8.07 5.87 6.79
C HIS A 51 -8.28 5.97 8.31
N ALA A 52 -9.18 6.83 8.76
CA ALA A 52 -9.59 6.85 10.16
C ALA A 52 -10.42 5.60 10.48
N SER A 53 -9.98 4.84 11.49
CA SER A 53 -10.64 3.58 11.88
C SER A 53 -10.82 2.56 10.73
N PRO A 54 -9.75 2.21 10.01
CA PRO A 54 -9.84 1.36 8.82
C PRO A 54 -10.37 -0.05 9.17
N GLU A 55 -10.28 -0.47 10.43
CA GLU A 55 -10.84 -1.73 10.96
C GLU A 55 -12.37 -1.75 10.98
N SER A 56 -13.01 -0.58 10.92
CA SER A 56 -14.48 -0.47 10.86
C SER A 56 -15.04 -0.36 9.44
N ILE A 57 -14.18 -0.22 8.45
CA ILE A 57 -14.57 -0.05 7.04
C ILE A 57 -14.50 -1.40 6.33
N TYR A 58 -15.60 -1.76 5.67
CA TYR A 58 -15.72 -3.01 4.92
C TYR A 58 -16.24 -2.74 3.52
N ARG A 59 -15.65 -3.45 2.55
CA ARG A 59 -16.20 -3.57 1.20
C ARG A 59 -17.23 -4.68 1.18
N ILE A 60 -18.36 -4.44 0.55
CA ILE A 60 -19.36 -5.47 0.29
C ILE A 60 -19.10 -6.07 -1.09
N SER A 61 -19.14 -7.38 -1.18
CA SER A 61 -19.01 -8.15 -2.40
C SER A 61 -19.98 -9.32 -2.37
N VAL A 62 -20.14 -9.99 -3.50
CA VAL A 62 -21.07 -11.10 -3.65
C VAL A 62 -20.30 -12.35 -4.01
N ARG A 63 -20.57 -13.46 -3.31
CA ARG A 63 -20.11 -14.79 -3.71
C ARG A 63 -21.21 -15.53 -4.44
N LEU A 64 -20.95 -15.86 -5.69
CA LEU A 64 -21.83 -16.64 -6.54
C LEU A 64 -21.72 -18.14 -6.20
N GLN A 65 -22.72 -18.91 -6.61
CA GLN A 65 -22.61 -20.37 -6.59
C GLN A 65 -21.47 -20.80 -7.55
N PRO A 66 -20.74 -21.92 -7.24
CA PRO A 66 -19.58 -22.34 -8.02
C PRO A 66 -19.82 -22.55 -9.52
N GLU A 67 -21.03 -22.94 -9.91
CA GLU A 67 -21.45 -23.12 -11.30
C GLU A 67 -21.52 -21.80 -12.09
N TYR A 68 -21.66 -20.67 -11.40
CA TYR A 68 -21.68 -19.33 -11.99
C TYR A 68 -20.36 -18.57 -11.79
N ALA A 69 -19.32 -19.24 -11.32
CA ALA A 69 -17.99 -18.65 -11.15
C ALA A 69 -17.45 -18.12 -12.48
N TYR A 70 -17.07 -16.85 -12.50
CA TYR A 70 -16.49 -16.23 -13.70
C TYR A 70 -14.98 -16.47 -13.72
N MET A 71 -14.48 -17.05 -14.81
CA MET A 71 -13.06 -17.44 -14.97
C MET A 71 -12.50 -18.25 -13.78
N GLY A 72 -13.33 -19.08 -13.15
CA GLY A 72 -12.95 -19.92 -12.02
C GLY A 72 -12.94 -19.22 -10.66
N ASN A 73 -13.43 -17.99 -10.60
CA ASN A 73 -13.56 -17.20 -9.36
C ASN A 73 -15.03 -16.92 -9.07
N ASP A 74 -15.47 -17.28 -7.87
CA ASP A 74 -16.86 -17.12 -7.41
C ASP A 74 -17.12 -15.77 -6.72
N LEU A 75 -16.07 -15.01 -6.36
CA LEU A 75 -16.20 -13.71 -5.71
C LEU A 75 -16.36 -12.60 -6.75
N PHE A 76 -17.46 -11.89 -6.67
CA PHE A 76 -17.83 -10.77 -7.55
C PHE A 76 -17.81 -9.46 -6.75
N ILE A 77 -16.98 -8.51 -7.16
CA ILE A 77 -16.74 -7.29 -6.37
C ILE A 77 -17.82 -6.22 -6.56
N PRO A 78 -18.23 -5.91 -7.80
CA PRO A 78 -19.31 -4.93 -7.98
C PRO A 78 -20.63 -5.43 -7.40
N THR A 79 -21.41 -4.50 -6.89
CA THR A 79 -22.69 -4.73 -6.21
C THR A 79 -23.83 -3.98 -6.88
N PRO A 80 -25.09 -4.37 -6.63
CA PRO A 80 -26.27 -3.65 -7.10
C PRO A 80 -26.36 -2.23 -6.53
N GLY A 81 -26.83 -1.29 -7.35
CA GLY A 81 -27.02 0.09 -6.89
C GLY A 81 -28.05 0.23 -5.76
N ALA A 82 -29.12 -0.59 -5.78
CA ALA A 82 -30.18 -0.57 -4.76
C ALA A 82 -29.72 -1.00 -3.36
N LEU A 83 -28.60 -1.74 -3.27
CA LEU A 83 -28.07 -2.23 -2.00
C LEU A 83 -27.80 -1.11 -0.98
N HIS A 84 -27.33 0.06 -1.44
CA HIS A 84 -27.02 1.20 -0.57
C HIS A 84 -28.18 1.60 0.32
N ASP A 85 -29.37 1.72 -0.25
CA ASP A 85 -30.55 2.21 0.48
C ASP A 85 -31.00 1.20 1.55
N VAL A 86 -30.86 -0.09 1.28
CA VAL A 86 -31.11 -1.15 2.27
C VAL A 86 -30.08 -1.11 3.39
N LEU A 87 -28.79 -0.93 3.07
CA LEU A 87 -27.73 -0.85 4.08
C LEU A 87 -27.97 0.27 5.09
N ILE A 88 -28.44 1.44 4.62
CA ILE A 88 -28.68 2.59 5.48
C ILE A 88 -30.00 2.46 6.26
N ASN A 89 -31.05 1.97 5.62
CA ASN A 89 -32.40 2.02 6.20
C ASN A 89 -32.78 0.74 6.97
N GLU A 90 -32.22 -0.42 6.59
CA GLU A 90 -32.73 -1.70 7.07
C GLU A 90 -31.71 -2.53 7.86
N ILE A 91 -30.39 -2.20 7.73
CA ILE A 91 -29.35 -2.98 8.43
C ILE A 91 -28.92 -2.27 9.72
N PRO A 92 -29.33 -2.75 10.91
CA PRO A 92 -28.85 -2.23 12.17
C PRO A 92 -27.34 -2.44 12.30
N GLY A 93 -26.63 -1.41 12.78
CA GLY A 93 -25.18 -1.49 12.97
C GLY A 93 -24.36 -0.92 11.82
N VAL A 94 -24.93 -0.63 10.67
CA VAL A 94 -24.31 0.23 9.66
C VAL A 94 -24.36 1.68 10.16
N GLU A 95 -23.22 2.34 10.19
CA GLU A 95 -23.09 3.75 10.57
C GLU A 95 -23.19 4.63 9.34
N ALA A 96 -22.48 4.27 8.27
CA ALA A 96 -22.50 4.94 6.99
C ALA A 96 -22.30 3.90 5.87
N ALA A 97 -22.89 4.14 4.71
CA ALA A 97 -22.63 3.39 3.49
C ALA A 97 -22.34 4.36 2.34
N ALA A 98 -21.45 3.97 1.45
CA ALA A 98 -21.17 4.70 0.22
C ALA A 98 -20.95 3.73 -0.93
N ARG A 99 -21.54 4.06 -2.06
CA ARG A 99 -21.20 3.40 -3.32
C ARG A 99 -20.48 4.39 -4.22
N TYR A 100 -19.62 3.86 -5.07
CA TYR A 100 -19.03 4.64 -6.13
C TYR A 100 -18.98 3.86 -7.44
N TYR A 101 -18.91 4.60 -8.54
CA TYR A 101 -18.81 4.09 -9.90
C TYR A 101 -17.62 4.75 -10.59
N LEU A 102 -16.71 3.94 -11.18
CA LEU A 102 -15.56 4.43 -11.92
C LEU A 102 -15.86 4.47 -13.42
N SER A 103 -15.42 5.52 -14.07
CA SER A 103 -15.55 5.71 -15.49
C SER A 103 -14.31 6.39 -16.10
N SER A 104 -14.28 6.40 -17.42
CA SER A 104 -13.25 7.14 -18.18
C SER A 104 -13.96 8.13 -19.10
N HIS A 105 -13.48 9.36 -19.12
CA HIS A 105 -14.05 10.44 -19.92
C HIS A 105 -12.97 11.20 -20.68
N THR A 106 -13.35 11.92 -21.72
CA THR A 106 -12.51 12.95 -22.31
C THR A 106 -12.72 14.25 -21.57
N VAL A 107 -11.63 14.92 -21.19
CA VAL A 107 -11.61 16.21 -20.50
C VAL A 107 -10.92 17.23 -21.39
N GLU A 108 -11.64 18.32 -21.70
CA GLU A 108 -11.15 19.43 -22.50
C GLU A 108 -11.04 20.69 -21.64
N TYR A 109 -9.89 21.33 -21.74
CA TYR A 109 -9.61 22.65 -21.15
C TYR A 109 -8.67 23.44 -22.04
N ASP A 110 -9.02 24.70 -22.34
CA ASP A 110 -8.24 25.64 -23.17
C ASP A 110 -7.82 25.07 -24.54
N GLY A 111 -8.64 24.21 -25.12
CA GLY A 111 -8.41 23.55 -26.43
C GLY A 111 -7.63 22.23 -26.35
N ASP A 112 -7.00 21.92 -25.22
CA ASP A 112 -6.36 20.64 -24.99
C ASP A 112 -7.38 19.60 -24.55
N VAL A 113 -7.30 18.38 -25.15
CA VAL A 113 -8.21 17.26 -24.87
C VAL A 113 -7.43 16.04 -24.43
N PHE A 114 -7.75 15.54 -23.25
CA PHE A 114 -7.13 14.33 -22.68
C PHE A 114 -8.19 13.27 -22.38
N ARG A 115 -7.83 11.99 -22.58
CA ARG A 115 -8.65 10.90 -22.06
C ARG A 115 -8.19 10.59 -20.63
N GLU A 116 -9.09 10.80 -19.68
CA GLU A 116 -8.81 10.61 -18.26
C GLU A 116 -9.48 9.32 -17.75
N HIS A 117 -8.71 8.58 -16.97
CA HIS A 117 -9.17 7.45 -16.20
C HIS A 117 -9.31 7.87 -14.72
N GLY A 118 -10.13 7.15 -13.97
CA GLY A 118 -10.33 7.52 -12.56
C GLY A 118 -11.34 8.65 -12.34
N PHE A 119 -12.34 8.73 -13.19
CA PHE A 119 -13.50 9.58 -12.98
C PHE A 119 -14.49 8.86 -12.06
N CYS A 120 -14.65 9.35 -10.84
CA CYS A 120 -15.41 8.72 -9.77
C CYS A 120 -16.72 9.46 -9.51
N TYR A 121 -17.84 8.75 -9.64
CA TYR A 121 -19.17 9.20 -9.21
C TYR A 121 -19.48 8.50 -7.88
N ALA A 122 -19.75 9.25 -6.82
CA ALA A 122 -19.93 8.68 -5.49
C ALA A 122 -21.11 9.28 -4.72
N ASP A 123 -21.56 8.55 -3.69
CA ASP A 123 -22.50 9.07 -2.70
C ASP A 123 -21.83 10.14 -1.83
N GLU A 124 -22.63 11.03 -1.21
CA GLU A 124 -22.15 12.12 -0.33
C GLU A 124 -21.32 11.57 0.85
N SER A 125 -21.68 10.40 1.37
CA SER A 125 -20.98 9.71 2.45
C SER A 125 -19.58 9.16 2.08
N PHE A 126 -19.18 9.23 0.81
CA PHE A 126 -17.88 8.70 0.37
C PHE A 126 -16.70 9.33 1.12
N LEU A 127 -16.63 10.66 1.21
CA LEU A 127 -15.56 11.34 1.94
C LEU A 127 -15.71 11.22 3.46
N GLU A 128 -16.90 10.91 3.96
CA GLU A 128 -17.10 10.58 5.37
C GLU A 128 -16.48 9.24 5.73
N ILE A 129 -16.62 8.22 4.87
CA ILE A 129 -16.04 6.87 5.08
C ILE A 129 -14.54 6.89 4.81
N PHE A 130 -14.13 7.51 3.69
CA PHE A 130 -12.74 7.55 3.24
C PHE A 130 -12.14 8.94 3.48
N ASN A 131 -11.16 9.00 4.36
CA ASN A 131 -10.54 10.27 4.77
C ASN A 131 -9.57 10.80 3.72
N PHE A 132 -10.05 11.18 2.54
CA PHE A 132 -9.27 11.91 1.54
C PHE A 132 -9.32 13.40 1.86
N PRO A 133 -8.18 14.08 2.17
CA PRO A 133 -8.19 15.47 2.58
C PRO A 133 -8.55 16.41 1.44
N VAL A 134 -9.56 17.24 1.62
CA VAL A 134 -9.85 18.36 0.72
C VAL A 134 -8.93 19.53 1.08
N LEU A 135 -8.14 19.99 0.11
CA LEU A 135 -7.10 21.01 0.29
C LEU A 135 -7.65 22.42 0.10
N LYS A 136 -8.62 22.55 -0.82
CA LYS A 136 -9.27 23.84 -1.16
C LYS A 136 -10.73 23.59 -1.56
N GLY A 137 -11.57 24.60 -1.32
CA GLY A 137 -12.96 24.59 -1.78
C GLY A 137 -13.95 23.99 -0.80
N ASP A 138 -15.10 23.56 -1.33
CA ASP A 138 -16.23 23.04 -0.57
C ASP A 138 -16.62 21.65 -1.11
N GLU A 139 -16.32 20.63 -0.34
CA GLU A 139 -16.58 19.24 -0.71
C GLU A 139 -18.06 18.93 -0.87
N SER A 140 -18.92 19.57 -0.04
CA SER A 140 -20.35 19.29 -0.05
C SER A 140 -21.01 19.67 -1.39
N LYS A 141 -20.50 20.68 -2.06
CA LYS A 141 -21.01 21.11 -3.37
C LYS A 141 -20.81 20.05 -4.44
N ALA A 142 -19.68 19.33 -4.41
CA ALA A 142 -19.39 18.30 -5.41
C ALA A 142 -20.41 17.17 -5.43
N PHE A 143 -21.08 16.92 -4.31
CA PHE A 143 -22.08 15.85 -4.19
C PHE A 143 -23.53 16.35 -4.36
N ARG A 144 -23.78 17.61 -4.04
CA ARG A 144 -25.15 18.19 -4.07
C ARG A 144 -25.47 18.89 -5.39
N ASP A 145 -24.51 19.61 -5.94
CA ASP A 145 -24.72 20.39 -7.15
C ASP A 145 -24.41 19.53 -8.38
N PRO A 146 -25.33 19.35 -9.33
CA PRO A 146 -25.04 18.67 -10.59
C PRO A 146 -23.93 19.39 -11.35
N PHE A 147 -23.04 18.60 -11.95
CA PHE A 147 -21.85 19.09 -12.67
C PHE A 147 -20.80 19.83 -11.83
N ALA A 148 -20.89 19.76 -10.50
CA ALA A 148 -19.81 20.15 -9.62
C ALA A 148 -18.80 19.01 -9.49
N ILE A 149 -17.50 19.34 -9.41
CA ILE A 149 -16.44 18.34 -9.38
C ILE A 149 -15.30 18.75 -8.46
N LEU A 150 -14.79 17.77 -7.70
CA LEU A 150 -13.48 17.85 -7.07
C LEU A 150 -12.45 17.24 -8.02
N ILE A 151 -11.28 17.86 -8.09
CA ILE A 151 -10.14 17.35 -8.84
C ILE A 151 -8.96 17.11 -7.91
N THR A 152 -8.12 16.12 -8.21
CA THR A 152 -6.91 15.89 -7.42
C THR A 152 -5.89 17.01 -7.62
N GLU A 153 -4.93 17.11 -6.70
CA GLU A 153 -3.83 18.09 -6.77
C GLU A 153 -3.02 17.95 -8.07
N SER A 154 -2.77 16.70 -8.50
CA SER A 154 -2.13 16.40 -9.78
C SER A 154 -2.94 16.92 -10.96
N MET A 155 -4.27 16.76 -10.96
CA MET A 155 -5.13 17.24 -12.01
C MET A 155 -5.24 18.76 -12.00
N ALA A 156 -5.29 19.38 -10.81
CA ALA A 156 -5.23 20.83 -10.69
C ALA A 156 -3.94 21.39 -11.33
N THR A 157 -2.80 20.77 -11.06
CA THR A 157 -1.52 21.15 -11.66
C THR A 157 -1.49 20.90 -13.17
N LYS A 158 -2.02 19.74 -13.62
CA LYS A 158 -2.04 19.37 -15.04
C LYS A 158 -2.85 20.36 -15.90
N TYR A 159 -4.05 20.72 -15.45
CA TYR A 159 -4.97 21.56 -16.24
C TYR A 159 -4.78 23.05 -16.03
N PHE A 160 -4.39 23.48 -14.83
CA PHE A 160 -4.39 24.89 -14.46
C PHE A 160 -3.00 25.43 -14.08
N GLY A 161 -1.98 24.54 -14.00
CA GLY A 161 -0.63 24.94 -13.62
C GLY A 161 -0.59 25.57 -12.22
N SER A 162 -0.22 26.84 -12.15
CA SER A 162 -0.19 27.63 -10.91
C SER A 162 -1.46 28.43 -10.63
N ASP A 163 -2.41 28.43 -11.57
CA ASP A 163 -3.65 29.17 -11.43
C ASP A 163 -4.59 28.51 -10.42
N ASP A 164 -5.46 29.32 -9.80
CA ASP A 164 -6.49 28.77 -8.93
C ASP A 164 -7.56 28.04 -9.75
N PRO A 165 -7.78 26.73 -9.53
CA PRO A 165 -8.75 25.95 -10.27
C PRO A 165 -10.19 26.21 -9.86
N LEU A 166 -10.45 26.81 -8.68
CA LEU A 166 -11.80 26.98 -8.15
C LEU A 166 -12.67 27.83 -9.07
N GLY A 167 -13.88 27.35 -9.36
CA GLY A 167 -14.85 28.02 -10.24
C GLY A 167 -14.53 27.92 -11.73
N LYS A 168 -13.38 27.32 -12.12
CA LYS A 168 -13.07 27.09 -13.53
C LYS A 168 -13.90 25.95 -14.09
N ALA A 169 -14.16 26.00 -15.40
CA ALA A 169 -14.98 25.02 -16.10
C ALA A 169 -14.09 24.02 -16.85
N LEU A 170 -14.47 22.73 -16.75
CA LEU A 170 -13.92 21.64 -17.56
C LEU A 170 -15.05 21.11 -18.47
N LYS A 171 -14.73 20.86 -19.75
CA LYS A 171 -15.69 20.28 -20.69
C LYS A 171 -15.46 18.77 -20.78
N ILE A 172 -16.50 17.99 -20.42
CA ILE A 172 -16.42 16.54 -20.35
C ILE A 172 -17.20 15.92 -21.51
N ASP A 173 -16.58 14.94 -22.19
CA ASP A 173 -17.14 14.22 -23.35
C ASP A 173 -17.68 15.16 -24.43
N ASN A 174 -17.04 16.28 -24.63
CA ASN A 174 -17.41 17.33 -25.60
C ASN A 174 -18.85 17.86 -25.43
N THR A 175 -19.51 17.54 -24.32
CA THR A 175 -20.95 17.83 -24.13
C THR A 175 -21.23 18.55 -22.81
N TRP A 176 -20.63 18.10 -21.71
CA TRP A 176 -21.00 18.53 -20.37
C TRP A 176 -19.99 19.50 -19.80
N ILE A 177 -20.45 20.59 -19.20
CA ILE A 177 -19.59 21.57 -18.54
C ILE A 177 -19.65 21.30 -17.04
N TYR A 178 -18.48 20.96 -16.46
CA TYR A 178 -18.33 20.76 -15.01
C TYR A 178 -17.60 21.96 -14.42
N THR A 179 -18.00 22.36 -13.22
CA THR A 179 -17.35 23.43 -12.47
C THR A 179 -16.50 22.82 -11.36
N VAL A 180 -15.22 23.18 -11.29
CA VAL A 180 -14.32 22.78 -10.21
C VAL A 180 -14.75 23.49 -8.92
N THR A 181 -15.18 22.72 -7.91
CA THR A 181 -15.64 23.24 -6.61
C THR A 181 -14.66 22.99 -5.49
N GLY A 182 -13.65 22.16 -5.73
CA GLY A 182 -12.57 21.95 -4.77
C GLY A 182 -11.40 21.17 -5.34
N VAL A 183 -10.31 21.18 -4.58
CA VAL A 183 -9.11 20.38 -4.83
C VAL A 183 -8.93 19.42 -3.68
N ILE A 184 -8.83 18.14 -4.00
CA ILE A 184 -8.61 17.05 -3.06
C ILE A 184 -7.17 16.52 -3.21
N LYS A 185 -6.58 16.07 -2.13
CA LYS A 185 -5.26 15.44 -2.19
C LYS A 185 -5.31 14.18 -3.04
N ASP A 186 -4.23 13.92 -3.81
CA ASP A 186 -4.13 12.66 -4.55
C ASP A 186 -4.27 11.47 -3.60
N PRO A 187 -5.03 10.41 -3.98
CA PRO A 187 -5.03 9.17 -3.22
C PRO A 187 -3.60 8.68 -3.02
N PRO A 188 -3.22 8.26 -1.80
CA PRO A 188 -1.89 7.74 -1.55
C PRO A 188 -1.59 6.53 -2.44
N ALA A 189 -0.32 6.33 -2.80
CA ALA A 189 0.10 5.21 -3.64
C ALA A 189 -0.23 3.83 -3.05
N ASN A 190 -0.45 3.74 -1.73
CA ASN A 190 -0.91 2.56 -1.01
C ASN A 190 -2.43 2.59 -0.72
N SER A 191 -3.21 3.13 -1.64
CA SER A 191 -4.68 3.07 -1.62
C SER A 191 -5.20 2.13 -2.70
N HIS A 192 -6.17 1.26 -2.35
CA HIS A 192 -6.89 0.44 -3.34
C HIS A 192 -7.92 1.26 -4.12
N ILE A 193 -8.35 2.42 -3.57
CA ILE A 193 -9.23 3.37 -4.24
C ILE A 193 -8.38 4.46 -4.88
N THR A 194 -8.46 4.54 -6.20
CA THR A 194 -7.76 5.57 -6.98
C THR A 194 -8.75 6.34 -7.82
N PHE A 195 -8.62 7.66 -7.81
CA PHE A 195 -9.42 8.57 -8.65
C PHE A 195 -8.63 9.84 -8.92
N SER A 196 -8.99 10.49 -10.03
CA SER A 196 -8.45 11.80 -10.42
C SER A 196 -9.52 12.90 -10.35
N PHE A 197 -10.76 12.50 -10.50
CA PHE A 197 -11.93 13.35 -10.50
C PHE A 197 -13.00 12.72 -9.62
N LEU A 198 -13.66 13.52 -8.77
CA LEU A 198 -14.70 13.03 -7.86
C LEU A 198 -15.92 13.95 -7.96
N THR A 199 -17.09 13.37 -8.23
CA THR A 199 -18.36 14.07 -8.35
C THR A 199 -19.51 13.24 -7.78
N GLY A 200 -20.61 13.88 -7.44
CA GLY A 200 -21.77 13.20 -6.87
C GLY A 200 -22.57 12.36 -7.87
N LEU A 201 -23.28 11.37 -7.36
CA LEU A 201 -24.21 10.55 -8.16
C LEU A 201 -25.34 11.37 -8.80
N GLN A 202 -25.64 12.59 -8.31
CA GLN A 202 -26.55 13.52 -8.95
C GLN A 202 -26.10 13.88 -10.37
N THR A 203 -24.77 14.04 -10.56
CA THR A 203 -24.20 14.24 -11.88
C THR A 203 -24.31 12.99 -12.75
N TYR A 204 -24.07 11.79 -12.19
CA TYR A 204 -24.23 10.51 -12.89
C TYR A 204 -25.65 10.35 -13.44
N LEU A 205 -26.68 10.70 -12.64
CA LEU A 205 -28.09 10.69 -13.05
C LEU A 205 -28.39 11.62 -14.24
N ARG A 206 -27.64 12.72 -14.41
CA ARG A 206 -27.81 13.68 -15.50
C ARG A 206 -27.13 13.25 -16.79
N VAL A 207 -25.95 12.63 -16.68
CA VAL A 207 -25.11 12.31 -17.86
C VAL A 207 -25.40 10.93 -18.46
N ARG A 208 -26.00 10.02 -17.71
CA ARG A 208 -26.30 8.65 -18.16
C ARG A 208 -27.81 8.37 -18.18
N ARG A 209 -28.34 8.10 -19.36
CA ARG A 209 -29.77 7.79 -19.53
C ARG A 209 -30.27 6.60 -18.71
N SER A 210 -29.39 5.61 -18.46
CA SER A 210 -29.73 4.42 -17.68
C SER A 210 -29.35 4.52 -16.19
N ALA A 211 -28.91 5.69 -15.72
CA ALA A 211 -28.38 5.84 -14.36
C ALA A 211 -29.43 5.54 -13.29
N GLU A 212 -30.66 6.08 -13.44
CA GLU A 212 -31.74 5.85 -12.49
C GLU A 212 -32.09 4.35 -12.38
N GLN A 213 -32.17 3.67 -13.54
CA GLN A 213 -32.38 2.22 -13.56
C GLN A 213 -31.26 1.45 -12.92
N LYS A 214 -30.00 1.87 -13.11
CA LYS A 214 -28.83 1.20 -12.51
C LYS A 214 -28.76 1.39 -11.01
N ILE A 215 -29.03 2.62 -10.52
CA ILE A 215 -29.02 2.94 -9.10
C ILE A 215 -30.12 2.18 -8.34
N SER A 216 -31.29 1.99 -8.94
CA SER A 216 -32.42 1.28 -8.34
C SER A 216 -32.42 -0.23 -8.61
N SER A 217 -31.48 -0.74 -9.39
CA SER A 217 -31.43 -2.15 -9.80
C SER A 217 -30.84 -3.04 -8.72
N TRP A 218 -31.43 -4.22 -8.54
CA TRP A 218 -30.90 -5.33 -7.78
C TRP A 218 -30.10 -6.34 -8.63
N THR A 219 -30.17 -6.23 -9.94
CA THR A 219 -29.57 -7.20 -10.87
C THR A 219 -28.40 -6.63 -11.67
N ASN A 220 -28.18 -5.31 -11.65
CA ASN A 220 -27.05 -4.66 -12.29
C ASN A 220 -25.95 -4.37 -11.26
N ASN A 221 -24.87 -5.13 -11.31
CA ASN A 221 -23.71 -4.99 -10.42
C ASN A 221 -22.69 -4.05 -11.06
N ASP A 222 -22.85 -2.76 -10.87
CA ASP A 222 -22.01 -1.72 -11.47
C ASP A 222 -21.24 -0.89 -10.43
N PHE A 223 -21.63 -0.98 -9.15
CA PHE A 223 -21.12 -0.11 -8.10
C PHE A 223 -20.19 -0.86 -7.16
N PHE A 224 -19.20 -0.15 -6.61
CA PHE A 224 -18.41 -0.62 -5.49
C PHE A 224 -19.00 -0.05 -4.21
N THR A 225 -19.48 -0.92 -3.32
CA THR A 225 -20.18 -0.51 -2.10
C THR A 225 -19.35 -0.79 -0.86
N TYR A 226 -19.23 0.21 -0.01
CA TYR A 226 -18.51 0.16 1.26
C TYR A 226 -19.41 0.60 2.41
N VAL A 227 -19.13 0.04 3.58
CA VAL A 227 -19.84 0.39 4.82
C VAL A 227 -18.85 0.67 5.92
N ARG A 228 -19.20 1.61 6.79
CA ARG A 228 -18.60 1.74 8.11
C ARG A 228 -19.54 1.14 9.14
N LEU A 229 -19.03 0.20 9.93
CA LEU A 229 -19.81 -0.48 10.96
C LEU A 229 -19.60 0.18 12.33
N LYS A 230 -20.64 0.20 13.14
CA LYS A 230 -20.55 0.58 14.55
C LYS A 230 -19.70 -0.44 15.32
N GLY A 231 -18.92 0.00 16.30
CA GLY A 231 -17.91 -0.82 16.98
C GLY A 231 -18.40 -2.09 17.69
N ASN A 232 -19.71 -2.28 17.83
CA ASN A 232 -20.32 -3.48 18.41
C ASN A 232 -20.99 -4.41 17.37
N THR A 233 -20.81 -4.12 16.07
CA THR A 233 -21.43 -4.87 14.99
C THR A 233 -20.42 -5.80 14.34
N SER A 234 -20.77 -7.09 14.25
CA SER A 234 -19.96 -8.08 13.54
C SER A 234 -20.26 -8.04 12.03
N PRO A 235 -19.24 -8.17 11.15
CA PRO A 235 -19.45 -8.32 9.71
C PRO A 235 -20.37 -9.50 9.35
N ASP A 236 -20.26 -10.62 10.07
CA ASP A 236 -21.10 -11.81 9.84
C ASP A 236 -22.58 -11.56 10.16
N GLN A 237 -22.86 -10.70 11.15
CA GLN A 237 -24.25 -10.31 11.44
C GLN A 237 -24.85 -9.50 10.29
N VAL A 238 -24.07 -8.57 9.72
CA VAL A 238 -24.52 -7.78 8.56
C VAL A 238 -24.72 -8.66 7.34
N SER A 239 -23.79 -9.60 7.09
CA SER A 239 -23.88 -10.57 6.00
C SER A 239 -25.17 -11.41 6.11
N GLY A 240 -25.44 -11.97 7.28
CA GLY A 240 -26.64 -12.77 7.52
C GLY A 240 -27.95 -11.98 7.39
N LEU A 241 -27.97 -10.70 7.79
CA LEU A 241 -29.15 -9.85 7.58
C LEU A 241 -29.37 -9.52 6.10
N LEU A 242 -28.28 -9.27 5.35
CA LEU A 242 -28.36 -9.06 3.91
C LEU A 242 -28.90 -10.27 3.15
N GLU A 243 -28.48 -11.50 3.52
CA GLU A 243 -28.99 -12.74 2.94
C GLU A 243 -30.52 -12.87 3.16
N MET A 244 -31.01 -12.51 4.34
CA MET A 244 -32.46 -12.54 4.63
C MET A 244 -33.27 -11.52 3.82
N ILE A 245 -32.71 -10.34 3.57
CA ILE A 245 -33.38 -9.27 2.81
C ILE A 245 -33.33 -9.56 1.31
N ASP A 246 -32.25 -10.15 0.85
CA ASP A 246 -31.98 -10.48 -0.55
C ASP A 246 -33.03 -11.46 -1.11
N ASP A 247 -33.43 -12.45 -0.34
CA ASP A 247 -34.49 -13.39 -0.73
C ASP A 247 -35.79 -12.68 -1.17
N GLY A 248 -36.13 -11.55 -0.56
CA GLY A 248 -37.28 -10.75 -0.93
C GLY A 248 -37.13 -9.94 -2.21
N HIS A 249 -35.92 -9.51 -2.54
CA HIS A 249 -35.62 -8.64 -3.68
C HIS A 249 -35.18 -9.39 -4.95
N LEU A 250 -34.59 -10.57 -4.78
CA LEU A 250 -34.04 -11.36 -5.88
C LEU A 250 -34.88 -12.61 -6.22
N GLU A 251 -35.90 -12.92 -5.42
CA GLU A 251 -36.81 -14.03 -5.71
C GLU A 251 -37.40 -13.90 -7.13
N GLY A 252 -37.29 -14.95 -7.92
CA GLY A 252 -37.77 -14.99 -9.30
C GLY A 252 -36.94 -14.23 -10.33
N LYS A 253 -35.80 -13.66 -9.95
CA LYS A 253 -34.89 -12.93 -10.88
C LYS A 253 -33.96 -13.86 -11.68
N GLY A 254 -33.99 -15.17 -11.44
CA GLY A 254 -33.20 -16.18 -12.13
C GLY A 254 -32.26 -16.92 -11.21
N GLU A 255 -31.77 -18.08 -11.66
CA GLU A 255 -30.94 -18.99 -10.89
C GLU A 255 -29.60 -18.38 -10.47
N LEU A 256 -29.05 -17.46 -11.27
CA LEU A 256 -27.81 -16.73 -10.98
C LEU A 256 -27.88 -15.96 -9.64
N PHE A 257 -29.07 -15.47 -9.29
CA PHE A 257 -29.31 -14.67 -8.07
C PHE A 257 -29.84 -15.51 -6.90
N SER A 258 -29.98 -16.81 -7.08
CA SER A 258 -30.39 -17.73 -6.02
C SER A 258 -29.17 -18.18 -5.19
N GLY A 259 -29.30 -18.10 -3.86
CA GLY A 259 -28.25 -18.58 -2.94
C GLY A 259 -26.94 -17.76 -3.00
N LEU A 260 -27.00 -16.49 -3.33
CA LEU A 260 -25.89 -15.56 -3.19
C LEU A 260 -25.46 -15.44 -1.73
N LYS A 261 -24.17 -15.24 -1.51
CA LYS A 261 -23.63 -14.92 -0.19
C LYS A 261 -22.98 -13.56 -0.20
N TRP A 262 -23.40 -12.70 0.70
CA TRP A 262 -22.81 -11.42 0.91
C TRP A 262 -21.52 -11.55 1.72
N VAL A 263 -20.44 -10.97 1.23
CA VAL A 263 -19.13 -11.04 1.86
C VAL A 263 -18.69 -9.62 2.22
N LEU A 264 -18.43 -9.39 3.50
CA LEU A 264 -17.84 -8.16 3.99
C LEU A 264 -16.32 -8.35 4.12
N GLN A 265 -15.57 -7.63 3.31
CA GLN A 265 -14.12 -7.67 3.31
C GLN A 265 -13.56 -6.43 4.03
N PRO A 266 -12.76 -6.59 5.11
CA PRO A 266 -12.14 -5.44 5.77
C PRO A 266 -11.23 -4.71 4.79
N VAL A 267 -11.27 -3.37 4.79
CA VAL A 267 -10.54 -2.54 3.83
C VAL A 267 -9.04 -2.84 3.83
N ILE A 268 -8.45 -3.04 5.01
CA ILE A 268 -7.02 -3.36 5.20
C ILE A 268 -6.62 -4.67 4.49
N GLY A 269 -7.56 -5.60 4.30
CA GLY A 269 -7.31 -6.92 3.72
C GLY A 269 -7.52 -6.99 2.20
N ILE A 270 -8.11 -5.97 1.58
CA ILE A 270 -8.51 -6.01 0.17
C ILE A 270 -7.30 -6.21 -0.74
N HIS A 271 -6.25 -5.42 -0.54
CA HIS A 271 -5.07 -5.44 -1.41
C HIS A 271 -4.35 -6.81 -1.46
N LEU A 272 -4.29 -7.51 -0.34
CA LEU A 272 -3.58 -8.80 -0.22
C LEU A 272 -4.48 -10.03 -0.32
N GLY A 273 -5.79 -9.86 -0.19
CA GLY A 273 -6.76 -10.95 -0.16
C GLY A 273 -7.94 -10.78 -1.11
N GLY A 274 -8.02 -9.64 -1.79
CA GLY A 274 -9.13 -9.30 -2.69
C GLY A 274 -8.93 -9.87 -4.10
N ASN A 275 -8.99 -11.17 -4.27
CA ASN A 275 -8.89 -11.79 -5.60
C ASN A 275 -10.27 -11.97 -6.25
N GLY A 276 -11.12 -10.95 -6.20
CA GLY A 276 -12.44 -11.00 -6.81
C GLY A 276 -12.45 -10.62 -8.30
N ASN A 277 -13.51 -10.99 -9.00
CA ASN A 277 -13.73 -10.53 -10.37
C ASN A 277 -14.08 -9.03 -10.38
N PHE A 278 -13.54 -8.30 -11.35
CA PHE A 278 -13.78 -6.86 -11.56
C PHE A 278 -13.27 -5.98 -10.41
N GLU A 279 -12.09 -6.30 -9.88
CA GLU A 279 -11.39 -5.43 -8.93
C GLU A 279 -11.12 -4.05 -9.55
N PRO A 280 -11.36 -2.95 -8.81
CA PRO A 280 -11.11 -1.60 -9.34
C PRO A 280 -9.63 -1.23 -9.43
N GLY A 281 -8.76 -1.95 -8.73
CA GLY A 281 -7.32 -1.70 -8.67
C GLY A 281 -6.49 -2.97 -8.73
N GLU A 282 -5.18 -2.81 -8.75
CA GLU A 282 -4.24 -3.93 -8.71
C GLU A 282 -4.15 -4.52 -7.30
N ASN A 283 -4.30 -5.83 -7.21
CA ASN A 283 -4.13 -6.59 -5.99
C ASN A 283 -2.79 -7.31 -5.96
N SER A 284 -2.30 -7.54 -4.77
CA SER A 284 -1.15 -8.37 -4.47
C SER A 284 -1.60 -9.66 -3.77
N SER A 285 -0.65 -10.49 -3.40
CA SER A 285 -0.95 -11.76 -2.74
C SER A 285 -0.04 -11.96 -1.53
N THR A 286 -0.63 -12.41 -0.43
CA THR A 286 0.13 -12.79 0.77
C THR A 286 1.19 -13.85 0.47
N GLY A 287 0.95 -14.74 -0.52
CA GLY A 287 1.91 -15.74 -0.97
C GLY A 287 3.18 -15.11 -1.54
N ILE A 288 3.05 -14.06 -2.36
CA ILE A 288 4.20 -13.32 -2.89
C ILE A 288 5.01 -12.68 -1.75
N LEU A 289 4.35 -12.10 -0.76
CA LEU A 289 5.04 -11.50 0.39
C LEU A 289 5.82 -12.55 1.20
N TRP A 290 5.28 -13.75 1.39
CA TRP A 290 5.99 -14.85 2.06
C TRP A 290 7.21 -15.33 1.25
N ILE A 291 7.11 -15.42 -0.08
CA ILE A 291 8.24 -15.75 -0.96
C ILE A 291 9.33 -14.68 -0.83
N LEU A 292 8.97 -13.42 -0.89
CA LEU A 292 9.92 -12.31 -0.75
C LEU A 292 10.56 -12.28 0.64
N ALA A 293 9.78 -12.45 1.70
CA ALA A 293 10.28 -12.48 3.07
C ALA A 293 11.28 -13.64 3.28
N SER A 294 10.96 -14.84 2.79
CA SER A 294 11.87 -16.00 2.88
C SER A 294 13.14 -15.80 2.04
N THR A 295 13.00 -15.19 0.86
CA THR A 295 14.16 -14.84 0.00
C THR A 295 15.06 -13.82 0.69
N GLY A 296 14.50 -12.76 1.27
CA GLY A 296 15.26 -11.77 2.03
C GLY A 296 15.99 -12.40 3.24
N LEU A 297 15.33 -13.29 3.96
CA LEU A 297 15.94 -14.04 5.07
C LEU A 297 17.09 -14.91 4.60
N LEU A 298 16.93 -15.63 3.49
CA LEU A 298 17.99 -16.46 2.90
C LEU A 298 19.20 -15.62 2.46
N ILE A 299 18.98 -14.46 1.85
CA ILE A 299 20.04 -13.53 1.47
C ILE A 299 20.85 -13.09 2.70
N ILE A 300 20.16 -12.69 3.79
CA ILE A 300 20.81 -12.30 5.04
C ILE A 300 21.61 -13.47 5.62
N LEU A 301 21.03 -14.66 5.66
CA LEU A 301 21.68 -15.85 6.19
C LEU A 301 22.97 -16.19 5.41
N LEU A 302 22.90 -16.22 4.08
CA LEU A 302 24.04 -16.47 3.21
C LEU A 302 25.13 -15.40 3.36
N ALA A 303 24.73 -14.12 3.45
CA ALA A 303 25.66 -13.03 3.68
C ALA A 303 26.36 -13.14 5.04
N THR A 304 25.61 -13.50 6.08
CA THR A 304 26.16 -13.72 7.43
C THR A 304 27.14 -14.88 7.44
N LEU A 305 26.81 -16.02 6.82
CA LEU A 305 27.69 -17.17 6.71
C LEU A 305 28.97 -16.83 5.93
N ASN A 306 28.85 -16.10 4.81
CA ASN A 306 29.98 -15.64 4.04
C ASN A 306 30.91 -14.72 4.86
N TYR A 307 30.31 -13.77 5.59
CA TYR A 307 31.06 -12.88 6.49
C TYR A 307 31.76 -13.65 7.60
N LEU A 308 31.11 -14.62 8.24
CA LEU A 308 31.69 -15.47 9.26
C LEU A 308 32.89 -16.27 8.71
N ASN A 309 32.76 -16.86 7.53
CA ASN A 309 33.85 -17.60 6.89
C ASN A 309 35.07 -16.71 6.62
N LEU A 310 34.86 -15.50 6.11
CA LEU A 310 35.94 -14.54 5.88
C LEU A 310 36.57 -14.06 7.19
N SER A 311 35.75 -13.78 8.22
CA SER A 311 36.22 -13.38 9.56
C SER A 311 37.08 -14.49 10.20
N MET A 312 36.64 -15.75 10.12
CA MET A 312 37.40 -16.91 10.61
C MET A 312 38.78 -17.04 9.89
N ALA A 313 38.77 -16.91 8.56
CA ALA A 313 40.02 -16.95 7.79
C ALA A 313 41.00 -15.84 8.22
N GLN A 314 40.50 -14.63 8.47
CA GLN A 314 41.31 -13.50 8.95
C GLN A 314 41.87 -13.75 10.37
N ILE A 315 41.08 -14.30 11.30
CA ILE A 315 41.51 -14.64 12.65
C ILE A 315 42.65 -15.69 12.60
N LEU A 316 42.51 -16.73 11.76
CA LEU A 316 43.53 -17.76 11.60
C LEU A 316 44.84 -17.18 11.06
N GLN A 317 44.83 -16.28 10.10
CA GLN A 317 45.99 -15.59 9.58
C GLN A 317 46.68 -14.71 10.63
N ARG A 318 45.93 -14.16 11.58
CA ARG A 318 46.45 -13.34 12.71
C ARG A 318 46.87 -14.14 13.92
N GLY A 319 46.92 -15.48 13.84
CA GLY A 319 47.30 -16.35 14.97
C GLY A 319 48.60 -15.99 15.65
N LYS A 320 49.66 -15.58 14.89
CA LYS A 320 50.91 -15.10 15.44
C LYS A 320 50.76 -13.81 16.26
N GLU A 321 49.97 -12.85 15.77
CA GLU A 321 49.71 -11.58 16.46
C GLU A 321 48.96 -11.82 17.78
N ILE A 322 47.94 -12.69 17.74
CA ILE A 322 47.16 -13.10 18.92
C ILE A 322 48.09 -13.82 19.94
N GLY A 323 49.01 -14.67 19.48
CA GLY A 323 49.98 -15.34 20.31
C GLY A 323 50.91 -14.35 21.03
N VAL A 324 51.43 -13.36 20.33
CA VAL A 324 52.28 -12.29 20.91
C VAL A 324 51.49 -11.47 21.96
N LEU A 325 50.25 -11.14 21.69
CA LEU A 325 49.38 -10.41 22.64
C LEU A 325 49.13 -11.23 23.93
N LYS A 326 48.97 -12.55 23.81
CA LYS A 326 48.83 -13.45 24.98
C LYS A 326 50.11 -13.52 25.79
N ILE A 327 51.30 -13.61 25.15
CA ILE A 327 52.59 -13.60 25.83
C ILE A 327 52.82 -12.25 26.51
N ALA A 328 52.37 -11.16 25.92
CA ALA A 328 52.41 -9.81 26.51
C ALA A 328 51.42 -9.61 27.69
N GLY A 329 50.71 -10.66 28.14
CA GLY A 329 49.83 -10.64 29.33
C GLY A 329 48.45 -10.08 29.12
N ILE A 330 47.95 -9.97 27.87
CA ILE A 330 46.57 -9.54 27.63
C ILE A 330 45.61 -10.66 28.05
N GLY A 331 44.72 -10.35 29.01
CA GLY A 331 43.71 -11.29 29.48
C GLY A 331 42.69 -11.65 28.39
N GLN A 332 42.20 -12.89 28.44
CA GLN A 332 41.28 -13.46 27.44
C GLN A 332 40.03 -12.59 27.17
N LYS A 333 39.40 -12.00 28.22
CA LYS A 333 38.25 -11.12 28.08
C LYS A 333 38.57 -9.88 27.23
N ARG A 334 39.75 -9.30 27.41
CA ARG A 334 40.18 -8.10 26.69
C ARG A 334 40.46 -8.40 25.22
N LEU A 335 40.99 -9.60 24.93
CA LEU A 335 41.20 -10.07 23.56
C LEU A 335 39.88 -10.28 22.82
N ILE A 336 38.92 -10.98 23.46
CA ILE A 336 37.59 -11.18 22.89
C ILE A 336 36.91 -9.83 22.61
N PHE A 337 36.93 -8.92 23.59
CA PHE A 337 36.34 -7.59 23.41
C PHE A 337 36.97 -6.82 22.24
N LYS A 338 38.27 -6.94 22.05
CA LYS A 338 38.97 -6.33 20.92
C LYS A 338 38.49 -6.90 19.59
N LEU A 339 38.43 -8.23 19.45
CA LEU A 339 37.96 -8.89 18.23
C LEU A 339 36.50 -8.54 17.91
N MET A 340 35.60 -8.54 18.92
CA MET A 340 34.20 -8.12 18.78
C MET A 340 34.08 -6.67 18.34
N SER A 341 34.91 -5.76 18.91
CA SER A 341 34.86 -4.35 18.52
C SER A 341 35.33 -4.13 17.06
N GLU A 342 36.27 -4.93 16.58
CA GLU A 342 36.70 -4.91 15.17
C GLU A 342 35.53 -5.39 14.25
N SER A 343 34.90 -6.54 14.59
CA SER A 343 33.75 -7.07 13.83
C SER A 343 32.56 -6.11 13.82
N LEU A 344 32.22 -5.53 14.97
CA LEU A 344 31.17 -4.52 15.06
C LEU A 344 31.44 -3.27 14.20
N SER A 345 32.70 -2.83 14.16
CA SER A 345 33.10 -1.67 13.34
C SER A 345 32.95 -1.97 11.83
N LEU A 346 33.29 -3.19 11.41
CA LEU A 346 33.13 -3.67 10.04
C LEU A 346 31.63 -3.81 9.68
N GLY A 347 30.84 -4.41 10.57
CA GLY A 347 29.40 -4.53 10.40
C GLY A 347 28.73 -3.17 10.27
N PHE A 348 29.12 -2.20 11.11
CA PHE A 348 28.61 -0.83 11.03
C PHE A 348 28.97 -0.14 9.70
N ALA A 349 30.22 -0.31 9.23
CA ALA A 349 30.64 0.21 7.93
C ALA A 349 29.82 -0.42 6.78
N GLY A 350 29.57 -1.74 6.85
CA GLY A 350 28.73 -2.44 5.88
C GLY A 350 27.28 -1.92 5.85
N VAL A 351 26.70 -1.65 7.02
CA VAL A 351 25.35 -1.07 7.11
C VAL A 351 25.30 0.36 6.54
N LEU A 352 26.29 1.20 6.86
CA LEU A 352 26.34 2.55 6.28
C LEU A 352 26.44 2.51 4.75
N LEU A 353 27.27 1.61 4.22
CA LEU A 353 27.40 1.41 2.78
C LEU A 353 26.07 0.90 2.20
N ALA A 354 25.39 -0.06 2.86
CA ALA A 354 24.11 -0.56 2.44
C ALA A 354 23.04 0.55 2.37
N LEU A 355 22.96 1.42 3.38
CA LEU A 355 22.02 2.54 3.38
C LEU A 355 22.26 3.53 2.24
N ILE A 356 23.54 3.81 1.94
CA ILE A 356 23.91 4.63 0.76
C ILE A 356 23.47 3.92 -0.52
N MET A 357 23.71 2.62 -0.65
CA MET A 357 23.28 1.86 -1.81
C MET A 357 21.75 1.81 -1.93
N VAL A 358 21.01 1.63 -0.83
CA VAL A 358 19.54 1.71 -0.84
C VAL A 358 19.10 3.07 -1.35
N TRP A 359 19.65 4.16 -0.83
CA TRP A 359 19.30 5.51 -1.27
C TRP A 359 19.52 5.73 -2.77
N LEU A 360 20.61 5.21 -3.31
CA LEU A 360 20.92 5.31 -4.74
C LEU A 360 20.06 4.40 -5.62
N THR A 361 19.69 3.21 -5.13
CA THR A 361 18.98 2.20 -5.94
C THR A 361 17.47 2.24 -5.75
N LEU A 362 16.96 2.87 -4.69
CA LEU A 362 15.53 2.92 -4.39
C LEU A 362 14.69 3.51 -5.53
N PRO A 363 15.07 4.62 -6.22
CA PRO A 363 14.28 5.12 -7.33
C PRO A 363 14.14 4.09 -8.46
N PHE A 364 15.23 3.44 -8.84
CA PHE A 364 15.21 2.38 -9.87
C PHE A 364 14.39 1.16 -9.45
N PHE A 365 14.44 0.81 -8.17
CA PHE A 365 13.65 -0.30 -7.63
C PHE A 365 12.16 0.07 -7.59
N SER A 366 11.83 1.30 -7.22
CA SER A 366 10.47 1.87 -7.24
C SER A 366 9.86 1.77 -8.65
N ASP A 367 10.60 2.23 -9.66
CA ASP A 367 10.18 2.12 -11.07
C ASP A 367 10.01 0.67 -11.53
N LEU A 368 10.92 -0.23 -11.10
CA LEU A 368 10.88 -1.66 -11.47
C LEU A 368 9.63 -2.36 -10.92
N VAL A 369 9.25 -2.05 -9.68
CA VAL A 369 8.09 -2.68 -9.02
C VAL A 369 6.78 -1.93 -9.28
N GLY A 370 6.84 -0.76 -9.95
CA GLY A 370 5.68 0.07 -10.25
C GLY A 370 5.00 0.62 -9.00
N ARG A 371 5.77 0.87 -7.93
CA ARG A 371 5.28 1.38 -6.64
C ARG A 371 6.07 2.61 -6.22
N ASP A 372 5.39 3.60 -5.69
CA ASP A 372 6.04 4.82 -5.17
C ASP A 372 6.57 4.57 -3.75
N LEU A 373 7.84 4.11 -3.69
CA LEU A 373 8.51 3.75 -2.45
C LEU A 373 9.33 4.92 -1.91
N ASP A 374 9.09 5.30 -0.65
CA ASP A 374 9.79 6.39 0.01
C ASP A 374 10.89 5.88 0.94
N PHE A 375 12.05 6.55 0.90
CA PHE A 375 13.17 6.30 1.81
C PHE A 375 12.79 6.48 3.29
N GLY A 376 11.85 7.35 3.60
CA GLY A 376 11.31 7.56 4.95
C GLY A 376 10.76 6.28 5.60
N MET A 377 10.37 5.30 4.80
CA MET A 377 9.91 4.00 5.31
C MET A 377 10.99 3.24 6.09
N ILE A 378 12.28 3.53 5.84
CA ILE A 378 13.41 2.95 6.58
C ILE A 378 13.41 3.39 8.05
N LEU A 379 12.94 4.58 8.34
CA LEU A 379 12.90 5.13 9.70
C LEU A 379 11.84 4.48 10.59
N SER A 380 11.13 3.49 10.08
CA SER A 380 10.17 2.75 10.90
C SER A 380 10.85 2.01 12.06
N PRO A 381 10.25 1.98 13.24
CA PRO A 381 10.82 1.30 14.41
C PRO A 381 11.20 -0.16 14.12
N VAL A 382 10.39 -0.87 13.37
CA VAL A 382 10.63 -2.28 13.01
C VAL A 382 11.90 -2.44 12.16
N LEU A 383 12.07 -1.63 11.11
CA LEU A 383 13.26 -1.67 10.25
C LEU A 383 14.52 -1.25 10.99
N VAL A 384 14.43 -0.21 11.81
CA VAL A 384 15.56 0.23 12.64
C VAL A 384 16.00 -0.88 13.59
N VAL A 385 15.07 -1.52 14.30
CA VAL A 385 15.38 -2.64 15.21
C VAL A 385 15.95 -3.83 14.44
N THR A 386 15.43 -4.14 13.26
CA THR A 386 15.94 -5.23 12.42
C THR A 386 17.38 -4.95 11.97
N VAL A 387 17.67 -3.76 11.47
CA VAL A 387 19.02 -3.35 11.04
C VAL A 387 19.99 -3.37 12.22
N LEU A 388 19.59 -2.85 13.39
CA LEU A 388 20.41 -2.87 14.60
C LEU A 388 20.69 -4.30 15.09
N SER A 389 19.67 -5.18 15.05
CA SER A 389 19.86 -6.59 15.43
C SER A 389 20.82 -7.32 14.49
N LEU A 390 20.80 -7.02 13.19
CA LEU A 390 21.73 -7.57 12.22
C LEU A 390 23.19 -7.14 12.50
N ILE A 391 23.41 -5.89 12.90
CA ILE A 391 24.75 -5.41 13.32
C ILE A 391 25.26 -6.23 14.51
N VAL A 392 24.39 -6.49 15.50
CA VAL A 392 24.75 -7.26 16.69
C VAL A 392 25.02 -8.72 16.35
N ILE A 393 24.18 -9.36 15.54
CA ILE A 393 24.34 -10.76 15.12
C ILE A 393 25.66 -10.96 14.36
N VAL A 394 26.04 -10.03 13.51
CA VAL A 394 27.30 -10.09 12.75
C VAL A 394 28.51 -9.78 13.63
N GLY A 395 28.33 -8.98 14.69
CA GLY A 395 29.41 -8.60 15.61
C GLY A 395 29.71 -9.62 16.72
N LEU A 396 28.80 -10.56 16.97
CA LEU A 396 28.92 -11.64 17.97
C LEU A 396 29.58 -12.88 17.37
#